data_8f487052cd56cc775d2ff3175f029078
#
_entry.id   8f487052cd56cc775d2ff3175f029078
#
_cell.length_a   1.000
_cell.length_b   1.000
_cell.length_c   1.000
_cell.angle_alpha   90.00
_cell.angle_beta   90.00
_cell.angle_gamma   90.00
#
_symmetry.space_group_name_H-M   'P 1'
#
loop_
_entity.id
_entity.type
_entity.pdbx_description
1 polymer ?
#
loop_
_entity_poly.entity_id
_entity_poly.type
_entity_poly.pdbx_seq_one_letter_code
_entity_poly.pdbx_strand_id
1 'polypeptide(L)'
;TGTITQGKMTVEALHSLSDHFSEQTIQVILSAYMQYSEDTNPTAQAIRKAYGELEHAYTAENIIPFSSDRKWGAMHLSNLGTVFLGAPEMLLKENPAAVVEAQARGSRVLVLAHSSELISMQELKLPENLEGIAVIEITDPIREGASDTLEYLRSQGVDLKIISGDNPVTVSYIAQQAGFKNYENYIDCSKISDDQLVDQAEETAIFGRVSPHQKKLLIQTLKAAGRTTAMTGDGVNDILALREADCSIVMAEGDPATRQIANIVLLNSDFNDVPEILFEGRRVVNNIGRIAPIFFIKTIYSFLLAVICIASAL
;
A
#
# COMPACT_ATOMS: atom_id res chain seq x y z
N THR A 1 0.79 -1.41 3.78
CA THR A 1 -0.12 -0.37 4.35
C THR A 1 -1.55 -0.77 4.02
N GLY A 2 -2.50 -0.68 4.95
CA GLY A 2 -3.91 -1.07 4.73
C GLY A 2 -4.20 -2.58 4.79
N THR A 3 -3.18 -3.43 4.68
CA THR A 3 -3.31 -4.89 4.78
C THR A 3 -2.88 -5.38 6.17
N ILE A 4 -1.60 -5.26 6.50
CA ILE A 4 -1.04 -5.62 7.83
C ILE A 4 -1.38 -4.55 8.87
N THR A 5 -1.53 -3.30 8.43
CA THR A 5 -1.97 -2.16 9.24
C THR A 5 -3.47 -1.95 9.09
N GLN A 6 -4.07 -1.19 10.02
CA GLN A 6 -5.52 -0.99 10.06
C GLN A 6 -6.04 -0.07 8.95
N GLY A 7 -5.17 0.70 8.28
CA GLY A 7 -5.57 1.76 7.35
C GLY A 7 -6.20 2.98 8.05
N LYS A 8 -6.18 3.01 9.38
CA LYS A 8 -6.71 4.11 10.21
C LYS A 8 -5.57 5.03 10.61
N MET A 9 -5.20 5.89 9.68
CA MET A 9 -4.12 6.84 9.92
C MET A 9 -4.50 7.89 10.94
N THR A 10 -3.54 8.25 11.79
CA THR A 10 -3.65 9.34 12.78
C THR A 10 -2.40 10.20 12.73
N VAL A 11 -2.57 11.51 12.90
CA VAL A 11 -1.44 12.42 13.09
C VAL A 11 -0.90 12.22 14.49
N GLU A 12 0.36 11.83 14.60
CA GLU A 12 1.06 11.57 15.86
C GLU A 12 1.74 12.86 16.38
N ALA A 13 2.44 13.56 15.48
CA ALA A 13 3.18 14.77 15.83
C ALA A 13 3.28 15.75 14.67
N LEU A 14 3.46 17.02 15.02
CA LEU A 14 3.78 18.11 14.11
C LEU A 14 5.09 18.75 14.58
N HIS A 15 6.11 18.74 13.74
CA HIS A 15 7.41 19.30 14.05
C HIS A 15 7.64 20.54 13.17
N SER A 16 7.79 21.72 13.78
CA SER A 16 8.17 22.94 13.05
C SER A 16 9.59 22.81 12.51
N LEU A 17 9.79 23.21 11.26
CA LEU A 17 11.10 23.34 10.62
C LEU A 17 11.52 24.80 10.42
N SER A 18 10.59 25.74 10.58
CA SER A 18 10.82 27.17 10.31
C SER A 18 10.70 27.99 11.57
N ASP A 19 11.61 28.94 11.75
CA ASP A 19 11.55 29.95 12.82
C ASP A 19 10.56 31.09 12.47
N HIS A 20 10.11 31.16 11.21
CA HIS A 20 9.22 32.23 10.74
C HIS A 20 7.74 31.91 10.96
N PHE A 21 7.38 30.64 11.12
CA PHE A 21 6.00 30.20 11.32
C PHE A 21 5.86 29.54 12.70
N SER A 22 5.00 30.13 13.53
CA SER A 22 4.65 29.48 14.81
C SER A 22 3.89 28.17 14.55
N GLU A 23 3.94 27.23 15.46
CA GLU A 23 3.21 25.96 15.35
C GLU A 23 1.71 26.20 15.15
N GLN A 24 1.14 27.19 15.85
CA GLN A 24 -0.26 27.57 15.67
C GLN A 24 -0.55 28.08 14.26
N THR A 25 0.37 28.87 13.68
CA THR A 25 0.23 29.34 12.29
C THR A 25 0.27 28.16 11.31
N ILE A 26 1.17 27.19 11.52
CA ILE A 26 1.27 25.98 10.70
C ILE A 26 -0.01 25.16 10.76
N GLN A 27 -0.59 24.98 11.95
CA GLN A 27 -1.88 24.28 12.12
C GLN A 27 -3.01 24.98 11.37
N VAL A 28 -3.06 26.31 11.41
CA VAL A 28 -4.05 27.12 10.68
C VAL A 28 -3.85 27.00 9.16
N ILE A 29 -2.61 26.98 8.67
CA ILE A 29 -2.30 26.75 7.25
C ILE A 29 -2.76 25.33 6.81
N LEU A 30 -2.52 24.32 7.64
CA LEU A 30 -3.00 22.95 7.39
C LEU A 30 -4.52 22.89 7.36
N SER A 31 -5.21 23.60 8.25
CA SER A 31 -6.67 23.73 8.22
C SER A 31 -7.17 24.30 6.90
N ALA A 32 -6.59 25.43 6.48
CA ALA A 32 -6.93 26.06 5.21
C ALA A 32 -6.69 25.10 4.03
N TYR A 33 -5.54 24.42 3.99
CA TYR A 33 -5.22 23.45 2.96
C TYR A 33 -6.25 22.30 2.93
N MET A 34 -6.61 21.73 4.07
CA MET A 34 -7.56 20.62 4.16
C MET A 34 -8.99 21.01 3.85
N GLN A 35 -9.39 22.27 4.10
CA GLN A 35 -10.71 22.76 3.79
C GLN A 35 -10.96 22.84 2.27
N TYR A 36 -9.95 23.25 1.51
CA TYR A 36 -10.05 23.40 0.06
C TYR A 36 -9.56 22.19 -0.73
N SER A 37 -8.89 21.23 -0.08
CA SER A 37 -8.43 19.99 -0.70
C SER A 37 -9.59 19.02 -0.87
N GLU A 38 -9.74 18.47 -2.07
CA GLU A 38 -10.70 17.40 -2.40
C GLU A 38 -10.13 16.00 -2.15
N ASP A 39 -8.90 15.89 -1.64
CA ASP A 39 -8.26 14.62 -1.36
C ASP A 39 -9.02 13.83 -0.29
N THR A 40 -9.39 12.60 -0.63
CA THR A 40 -10.14 11.67 0.25
C THR A 40 -9.31 10.48 0.72
N ASN A 41 -8.01 10.46 0.41
CA ASN A 41 -7.13 9.38 0.85
C ASN A 41 -6.96 9.35 2.39
N PRO A 42 -6.60 8.19 3.00
CA PRO A 42 -6.50 8.06 4.45
C PRO A 42 -5.56 9.08 5.12
N THR A 43 -4.50 9.47 4.44
CA THR A 43 -3.54 10.48 4.91
C THR A 43 -4.19 11.87 5.02
N ALA A 44 -4.91 12.31 3.97
CA ALA A 44 -5.63 13.57 3.98
C ALA A 44 -6.75 13.58 5.03
N GLN A 45 -7.45 12.45 5.21
CA GLN A 45 -8.46 12.30 6.25
C GLN A 45 -7.87 12.43 7.66
N ALA A 46 -6.68 11.85 7.91
CA ALA A 46 -5.99 11.99 9.19
C ALA A 46 -5.64 13.44 9.50
N ILE A 47 -5.08 14.18 8.52
CA ILE A 47 -4.73 15.60 8.68
C ILE A 47 -5.98 16.45 8.85
N ARG A 48 -7.05 16.19 8.06
CA ARG A 48 -8.34 16.89 8.18
C ARG A 48 -8.97 16.68 9.54
N LYS A 49 -8.92 15.47 10.08
CA LYS A 49 -9.40 15.17 11.44
C LYS A 49 -8.63 15.90 12.52
N ALA A 50 -7.31 16.04 12.35
CA ALA A 50 -6.46 16.70 13.34
C ALA A 50 -6.57 18.24 13.30
N TYR A 51 -6.68 18.85 12.11
CA TYR A 51 -6.54 20.30 11.94
C TYR A 51 -7.65 20.96 11.12
N GLY A 52 -8.54 20.21 10.47
CA GLY A 52 -9.48 20.75 9.47
C GLY A 52 -10.60 21.65 10.02
N GLU A 53 -10.77 21.75 11.34
CA GLU A 53 -11.82 22.55 11.98
C GLU A 53 -11.33 23.91 12.52
N LEU A 54 -10.05 24.25 12.32
CA LEU A 54 -9.52 25.53 12.79
C LEU A 54 -10.00 26.70 11.90
N GLU A 55 -10.42 27.77 12.56
CA GLU A 55 -10.80 28.99 11.84
C GLU A 55 -9.60 29.65 11.15
N HIS A 56 -9.77 30.09 9.91
CA HIS A 56 -8.76 30.80 9.14
C HIS A 56 -9.36 31.83 8.21
N ALA A 57 -8.56 32.84 7.85
CA ALA A 57 -8.94 33.89 6.93
C ALA A 57 -8.39 33.68 5.49
N TYR A 58 -7.71 32.55 5.23
CA TYR A 58 -7.14 32.26 3.92
C TYR A 58 -8.21 31.81 2.94
N THR A 59 -8.07 32.25 1.68
CA THR A 59 -8.86 31.74 0.54
C THR A 59 -7.92 31.08 -0.46
N ALA A 60 -8.34 29.94 -1.03
CA ALA A 60 -7.58 29.25 -2.05
C ALA A 60 -7.88 29.85 -3.44
N GLU A 61 -6.86 30.21 -4.18
CA GLU A 61 -6.98 30.78 -5.52
C GLU A 61 -6.61 29.78 -6.62
N ASN A 62 -5.56 28.97 -6.39
CA ASN A 62 -5.07 27.94 -7.31
C ASN A 62 -4.82 26.65 -6.54
N ILE A 63 -5.39 25.55 -7.01
CA ILE A 63 -5.27 24.23 -6.38
C ILE A 63 -4.66 23.26 -7.38
N ILE A 64 -3.56 22.63 -6.98
CA ILE A 64 -2.90 21.51 -7.67
C ILE A 64 -3.14 20.27 -6.82
N PRO A 65 -4.08 19.37 -7.20
CA PRO A 65 -4.38 18.18 -6.44
C PRO A 65 -3.16 17.29 -6.24
N PHE A 66 -3.14 16.51 -5.18
CA PHE A 66 -2.08 15.51 -4.97
C PHE A 66 -2.06 14.51 -6.13
N SER A 67 -0.85 14.10 -6.54
CA SER A 67 -0.65 13.02 -7.50
C SER A 67 0.37 12.01 -6.96
N SER A 68 0.07 10.73 -7.10
CA SER A 68 0.98 9.64 -6.70
C SER A 68 2.29 9.66 -7.48
N ASP A 69 2.29 10.16 -8.72
CA ASP A 69 3.49 10.26 -9.55
C ASP A 69 4.39 11.42 -9.08
N ARG A 70 3.79 12.57 -8.76
CA ARG A 70 4.51 13.74 -8.23
C ARG A 70 4.82 13.62 -6.75
N LYS A 71 4.01 12.87 -5.99
CA LYS A 71 4.08 12.71 -4.52
C LYS A 71 3.89 14.02 -3.75
N TRP A 72 3.31 15.03 -4.36
CA TRP A 72 2.94 16.30 -3.73
C TRP A 72 1.68 16.91 -4.37
N GLY A 73 1.00 17.76 -3.60
CA GLY A 73 -0.02 18.70 -4.04
C GLY A 73 0.36 20.09 -3.58
N ALA A 74 -0.27 21.11 -4.15
CA ALA A 74 -0.02 22.50 -3.79
C ALA A 74 -1.29 23.34 -3.84
N MET A 75 -1.27 24.46 -3.11
CA MET A 75 -2.39 25.41 -3.06
C MET A 75 -1.87 26.81 -2.84
N HIS A 76 -2.33 27.75 -3.65
CA HIS A 76 -2.05 29.17 -3.41
C HIS A 76 -3.08 29.73 -2.44
N LEU A 77 -2.61 30.22 -1.30
CA LEU A 77 -3.44 30.83 -0.26
C LEU A 77 -3.26 32.36 -0.27
N SER A 78 -4.38 33.09 -0.24
CA SER A 78 -4.37 34.55 -0.22
C SER A 78 -3.52 35.10 0.92
N ASN A 79 -2.72 36.14 0.65
CA ASN A 79 -1.84 36.80 1.60
C ASN A 79 -0.76 35.93 2.24
N LEU A 80 -0.56 34.69 1.78
CA LEU A 80 0.47 33.78 2.29
C LEU A 80 1.46 33.39 1.19
N GLY A 81 0.96 33.02 0.01
CA GLY A 81 1.74 32.42 -1.05
C GLY A 81 1.31 30.98 -1.32
N THR A 82 2.19 30.20 -1.95
CA THR A 82 1.88 28.79 -2.30
C THR A 82 2.38 27.86 -1.24
N VAL A 83 1.49 27.01 -0.73
CA VAL A 83 1.82 25.90 0.19
C VAL A 83 1.79 24.57 -0.55
N PHE A 84 2.72 23.70 -0.17
CA PHE A 84 2.92 22.38 -0.74
C PHE A 84 2.80 21.35 0.36
N LEU A 85 2.11 20.27 0.09
CA LEU A 85 2.01 19.12 0.99
C LEU A 85 2.42 17.87 0.24
N GLY A 86 3.43 17.16 0.73
CA GLY A 86 3.92 15.98 0.02
C GLY A 86 5.05 15.24 0.70
N ALA A 87 5.66 14.30 -0.04
CA ALA A 87 6.75 13.47 0.44
C ALA A 87 8.03 14.29 0.67
N PRO A 88 8.80 14.02 1.75
CA PRO A 88 10.02 14.75 2.08
C PRO A 88 11.03 14.78 0.93
N GLU A 89 11.21 13.66 0.25
CA GLU A 89 12.17 13.54 -0.86
C GLU A 89 11.87 14.41 -2.07
N MET A 90 10.65 14.92 -2.16
CA MET A 90 10.22 15.82 -3.24
C MET A 90 10.32 17.29 -2.84
N LEU A 91 10.03 17.61 -1.57
CA LEU A 91 9.87 18.98 -1.10
C LEU A 91 11.09 19.52 -0.36
N LEU A 92 12.00 18.64 0.07
CA LEU A 92 13.21 19.02 0.80
C LEU A 92 14.46 18.66 0.00
N LYS A 93 15.48 19.51 0.06
CA LYS A 93 16.81 19.24 -0.53
C LYS A 93 17.59 18.23 0.30
N GLU A 94 17.43 18.29 1.61
CA GLU A 94 18.04 17.38 2.59
C GLU A 94 16.98 17.01 3.63
N ASN A 95 17.01 15.78 4.13
CA ASN A 95 16.09 15.35 5.17
C ASN A 95 16.56 15.83 6.53
N PRO A 96 15.78 16.67 7.24
CA PRO A 96 16.06 17.05 8.63
C PRO A 96 16.06 15.82 9.56
N ALA A 97 16.69 15.94 10.72
CA ALA A 97 16.72 14.89 11.73
C ALA A 97 15.30 14.38 12.09
N ALA A 98 14.33 15.30 12.21
CA ALA A 98 12.93 14.96 12.49
C ALA A 98 12.32 14.00 11.46
N VAL A 99 12.63 14.15 10.16
CA VAL A 99 12.17 13.22 9.10
C VAL A 99 12.82 11.85 9.28
N VAL A 100 14.15 11.82 9.49
CA VAL A 100 14.90 10.56 9.62
C VAL A 100 14.44 9.78 10.86
N GLU A 101 14.29 10.47 11.99
CA GLU A 101 13.85 9.86 13.25
C GLU A 101 12.40 9.33 13.16
N ALA A 102 11.49 10.12 12.59
CA ALA A 102 10.11 9.69 12.41
C ALA A 102 10.00 8.47 11.48
N GLN A 103 10.74 8.46 10.37
CA GLN A 103 10.81 7.30 9.46
C GLN A 103 11.43 6.07 10.15
N ALA A 104 12.46 6.27 10.98
CA ALA A 104 13.07 5.19 11.75
C ALA A 104 12.11 4.60 12.81
N ARG A 105 11.14 5.38 13.30
CA ARG A 105 10.03 4.92 14.16
C ARG A 105 8.86 4.28 13.38
N GLY A 106 8.98 4.14 12.07
CA GLY A 106 7.94 3.55 11.22
C GLY A 106 6.78 4.48 10.89
N SER A 107 6.90 5.76 11.21
CA SER A 107 5.88 6.74 10.87
C SER A 107 5.95 7.12 9.38
N ARG A 108 4.79 7.31 8.76
CA ARG A 108 4.70 7.99 7.47
C ARG A 108 4.92 9.47 7.70
N VAL A 109 5.80 10.06 6.91
CA VAL A 109 6.16 11.46 7.05
C VAL A 109 5.70 12.24 5.83
N LEU A 110 5.02 13.35 6.07
CA LEU A 110 4.75 14.39 5.08
C LEU A 110 5.44 15.67 5.49
N VAL A 111 5.72 16.51 4.51
CA VAL A 111 6.26 17.84 4.68
C VAL A 111 5.25 18.85 4.19
N LEU A 112 5.00 19.88 5.01
CA LEU A 112 4.41 21.12 4.59
C LEU A 112 5.55 22.07 4.20
N ALA A 113 5.51 22.60 3.00
CA ALA A 113 6.48 23.57 2.50
C ALA A 113 5.77 24.82 1.97
N HIS A 114 6.48 25.93 1.90
CA HIS A 114 5.97 27.22 1.51
C HIS A 114 6.87 27.88 0.47
N SER A 115 6.29 28.65 -0.43
CA SER A 115 6.96 29.58 -1.32
C SER A 115 6.11 30.83 -1.52
N SER A 116 6.75 31.99 -1.61
CA SER A 116 6.08 33.25 -1.98
C SER A 116 5.69 33.30 -3.45
N GLU A 117 6.21 32.39 -4.28
CA GLU A 117 5.94 32.37 -5.72
C GLU A 117 4.60 31.71 -6.04
N LEU A 118 3.92 32.22 -7.08
CA LEU A 118 2.78 31.55 -7.70
C LEU A 118 3.27 30.41 -8.59
N ILE A 119 2.74 29.21 -8.39
CA ILE A 119 3.00 28.09 -9.29
C ILE A 119 2.16 28.22 -10.56
N SER A 120 2.81 28.01 -11.69
CA SER A 120 2.12 27.79 -12.96
C SER A 120 1.46 26.41 -12.98
N MET A 121 0.14 26.39 -13.16
CA MET A 121 -0.62 25.13 -13.33
C MET A 121 -0.20 24.35 -14.59
N GLN A 122 0.52 24.99 -15.52
CA GLN A 122 0.96 24.36 -16.77
C GLN A 122 2.32 23.67 -16.64
N GLU A 123 3.23 24.21 -15.83
CA GLU A 123 4.59 23.67 -15.73
C GLU A 123 4.78 22.68 -14.58
N LEU A 124 3.99 22.74 -13.53
CA LEU A 124 4.01 21.85 -12.35
C LEU A 124 5.42 21.63 -11.76
N LYS A 125 6.30 22.66 -11.83
CA LYS A 125 7.64 22.63 -11.28
C LYS A 125 7.70 23.22 -9.89
N LEU A 126 8.52 22.64 -9.02
CA LEU A 126 8.76 23.18 -7.70
C LEU A 126 9.59 24.47 -7.81
N PRO A 127 9.27 25.52 -7.04
CA PRO A 127 10.03 26.77 -7.01
C PRO A 127 11.40 26.54 -6.38
N GLU A 128 12.39 27.33 -6.80
CA GLU A 128 13.76 27.24 -6.26
C GLU A 128 13.86 27.69 -4.79
N ASN A 129 12.97 28.61 -4.38
CA ASN A 129 12.88 29.19 -3.02
C ASN A 129 11.91 28.42 -2.11
N LEU A 130 11.67 27.12 -2.39
CA LEU A 130 10.81 26.30 -1.54
C LEU A 130 11.44 26.08 -0.17
N GLU A 131 10.72 26.45 0.87
CA GLU A 131 11.10 26.28 2.27
C GLU A 131 10.21 25.25 2.96
N GLY A 132 10.79 24.20 3.55
CA GLY A 132 10.05 23.28 4.41
C GLY A 132 9.68 23.98 5.72
N ILE A 133 8.41 24.06 6.06
CA ILE A 133 7.93 24.76 7.27
C ILE A 133 7.51 23.80 8.38
N ALA A 134 7.08 22.59 8.05
CA ALA A 134 6.76 21.57 9.06
C ALA A 134 6.89 20.15 8.54
N VAL A 135 7.14 19.22 9.46
CA VAL A 135 7.04 17.78 9.30
C VAL A 135 5.80 17.29 10.01
N ILE A 136 4.99 16.51 9.32
CA ILE A 136 3.77 15.89 9.84
C ILE A 136 4.05 14.40 9.96
N GLU A 137 4.04 13.89 11.17
CA GLU A 137 4.23 12.48 11.49
C GLU A 137 2.87 11.79 11.59
N ILE A 138 2.69 10.73 10.78
CA ILE A 138 1.42 10.00 10.68
C ILE A 138 1.70 8.52 10.94
N THR A 139 0.92 7.93 11.82
CA THR A 139 1.00 6.52 12.17
C THR A 139 -0.20 5.75 11.65
N ASP A 140 0.03 4.49 11.31
CA ASP A 140 -1.00 3.54 10.93
C ASP A 140 -0.83 2.27 11.79
N PRO A 141 -1.67 2.06 12.81
CA PRO A 141 -1.51 0.96 13.74
C PRO A 141 -1.52 -0.41 13.05
N ILE A 142 -0.66 -1.30 13.51
CA ILE A 142 -0.65 -2.69 13.08
C ILE A 142 -1.93 -3.37 13.57
N ARG A 143 -2.51 -4.25 12.76
CA ARG A 143 -3.70 -5.03 13.15
C ARG A 143 -3.33 -5.99 14.27
N GLU A 144 -4.21 -6.09 15.25
CA GLU A 144 -4.13 -7.14 16.27
C GLU A 144 -4.17 -8.51 15.59
N GLY A 145 -3.26 -9.44 15.98
CA GLY A 145 -3.17 -10.77 15.35
C GLY A 145 -2.42 -10.85 14.01
N ALA A 146 -1.95 -9.72 13.45
CA ALA A 146 -1.19 -9.74 12.18
C ALA A 146 0.07 -10.63 12.29
N SER A 147 0.75 -10.62 13.44
CA SER A 147 1.93 -11.46 13.68
C SER A 147 1.60 -12.96 13.59
N ASP A 148 0.48 -13.37 14.20
CA ASP A 148 0.04 -14.77 14.22
C ASP A 148 -0.33 -15.24 12.80
N THR A 149 -0.98 -14.35 12.05
CA THR A 149 -1.34 -14.60 10.64
C THR A 149 -0.10 -14.77 9.76
N LEU A 150 0.89 -13.91 9.90
CA LEU A 150 2.16 -14.01 9.15
C LEU A 150 2.93 -15.29 9.52
N GLU A 151 2.99 -15.63 10.81
CA GLU A 151 3.62 -16.89 11.28
C GLU A 151 2.90 -18.11 10.73
N TYR A 152 1.55 -18.12 10.78
CA TYR A 152 0.75 -19.21 10.23
C TYR A 152 1.02 -19.41 8.74
N LEU A 153 0.90 -18.34 7.93
CA LEU A 153 1.13 -18.43 6.47
C LEU A 153 2.53 -18.99 6.16
N ARG A 154 3.55 -18.51 6.87
CA ARG A 154 4.91 -19.03 6.72
C ARG A 154 5.03 -20.51 7.11
N SER A 155 4.38 -20.93 8.21
CA SER A 155 4.36 -22.32 8.66
C SER A 155 3.72 -23.25 7.61
N GLN A 156 2.86 -22.68 6.75
CA GLN A 156 2.22 -23.37 5.64
C GLN A 156 3.06 -23.38 4.36
N GLY A 157 4.31 -22.90 4.41
CA GLY A 157 5.23 -22.86 3.27
C GLY A 157 4.98 -21.71 2.29
N VAL A 158 4.23 -20.68 2.70
CA VAL A 158 4.02 -19.47 1.89
C VAL A 158 5.23 -18.56 2.02
N ASP A 159 5.83 -18.18 0.90
CA ASP A 159 6.86 -17.15 0.82
C ASP A 159 6.18 -15.78 0.81
N LEU A 160 6.41 -14.99 1.86
CA LEU A 160 5.74 -13.72 2.09
C LEU A 160 6.62 -12.57 1.60
N LYS A 161 6.05 -11.69 0.78
CA LYS A 161 6.71 -10.47 0.29
C LYS A 161 5.82 -9.25 0.59
N ILE A 162 6.45 -8.14 0.96
CA ILE A 162 5.75 -6.87 1.19
C ILE A 162 6.06 -5.93 0.03
N ILE A 163 5.03 -5.42 -0.64
CA ILE A 163 5.14 -4.51 -1.77
C ILE A 163 4.39 -3.22 -1.41
N SER A 164 5.08 -2.12 -1.23
CA SER A 164 4.50 -0.85 -0.79
C SER A 164 4.97 0.34 -1.62
N GLY A 165 4.10 1.34 -1.76
CA GLY A 165 4.47 2.66 -2.30
C GLY A 165 5.22 3.54 -1.29
N ASP A 166 5.26 3.14 0.00
CA ASP A 166 5.88 3.89 1.08
C ASP A 166 7.41 3.75 1.09
N ASN A 167 8.05 4.58 1.91
CA ASN A 167 9.50 4.52 2.13
C ASN A 167 9.91 3.13 2.64
N PRO A 168 10.92 2.47 2.05
CA PRO A 168 11.31 1.11 2.43
C PRO A 168 11.76 0.98 3.89
N VAL A 169 12.38 2.01 4.47
CA VAL A 169 12.78 2.00 5.89
C VAL A 169 11.55 1.97 6.80
N THR A 170 10.55 2.80 6.51
CA THR A 170 9.25 2.79 7.23
C THR A 170 8.56 1.44 7.10
N VAL A 171 8.52 0.87 5.89
CA VAL A 171 7.89 -0.44 5.63
C VAL A 171 8.62 -1.55 6.38
N SER A 172 9.96 -1.55 6.38
CA SER A 172 10.79 -2.50 7.11
C SER A 172 10.53 -2.44 8.62
N TYR A 173 10.44 -1.24 9.18
CA TYR A 173 10.13 -1.06 10.60
C TYR A 173 8.72 -1.59 10.95
N ILE A 174 7.71 -1.25 10.17
CA ILE A 174 6.33 -1.76 10.37
C ILE A 174 6.32 -3.28 10.26
N ALA A 175 7.03 -3.84 9.28
CA ALA A 175 7.16 -5.28 9.09
C ALA A 175 7.81 -5.95 10.31
N GLN A 176 8.87 -5.38 10.88
CA GLN A 176 9.52 -5.84 12.10
C GLN A 176 8.53 -5.87 13.27
N GLN A 177 7.80 -4.78 13.48
CA GLN A 177 6.80 -4.68 14.54
C GLN A 177 5.65 -5.68 14.37
N ALA A 178 5.29 -6.02 13.12
CA ALA A 178 4.31 -7.04 12.79
C ALA A 178 4.85 -8.48 12.90
N GLY A 179 6.11 -8.69 13.29
CA GLY A 179 6.73 -10.03 13.38
C GLY A 179 7.10 -10.64 12.03
N PHE A 180 7.19 -9.82 10.96
CA PHE A 180 7.64 -10.29 9.65
C PHE A 180 9.13 -10.62 9.68
N LYS A 181 9.50 -11.83 9.25
CA LYS A 181 10.91 -12.24 9.15
C LYS A 181 11.56 -11.66 7.90
N ASN A 182 12.88 -11.50 7.94
CA ASN A 182 13.68 -10.91 6.86
C ASN A 182 13.30 -9.43 6.55
N TYR A 183 12.78 -8.70 7.55
CA TYR A 183 12.43 -7.28 7.40
C TYR A 183 13.63 -6.41 7.03
N GLU A 184 14.86 -6.85 7.31
CA GLU A 184 16.10 -6.17 6.94
C GLU A 184 16.42 -6.27 5.43
N ASN A 185 15.82 -7.26 4.74
CA ASN A 185 16.01 -7.47 3.31
C ASN A 185 15.00 -6.65 2.51
N TYR A 186 15.29 -5.37 2.34
CA TYR A 186 14.45 -4.42 1.61
C TYR A 186 15.22 -3.66 0.53
N ILE A 187 14.49 -3.23 -0.51
CA ILE A 187 15.02 -2.38 -1.57
C ILE A 187 14.15 -1.14 -1.81
N ASP A 188 14.76 -0.08 -2.30
CA ASP A 188 14.12 1.14 -2.76
C ASP A 188 13.93 1.09 -4.28
N CYS A 189 12.72 0.77 -4.73
CA CYS A 189 12.41 0.58 -6.14
C CYS A 189 12.45 1.88 -6.96
N SER A 190 12.49 3.05 -6.32
CA SER A 190 12.69 4.31 -7.02
C SER A 190 14.13 4.54 -7.50
N LYS A 191 15.09 3.72 -7.02
CA LYS A 191 16.53 3.85 -7.29
C LYS A 191 17.09 2.76 -8.20
N ILE A 192 16.27 1.82 -8.64
CA ILE A 192 16.66 0.68 -9.46
C ILE A 192 15.88 0.66 -10.77
N SER A 193 16.45 0.05 -11.80
CA SER A 193 15.77 -0.20 -13.07
C SER A 193 14.81 -1.40 -12.97
N ASP A 194 13.92 -1.53 -13.95
CA ASP A 194 13.00 -2.67 -14.03
C ASP A 194 13.76 -4.00 -14.21
N ASP A 195 14.88 -4.02 -14.93
CA ASP A 195 15.73 -5.22 -15.08
C ASP A 195 16.33 -5.64 -13.73
N GLN A 196 16.85 -4.68 -12.94
CA GLN A 196 17.36 -4.94 -11.60
C GLN A 196 16.27 -5.41 -10.64
N LEU A 197 15.04 -4.90 -10.80
CA LEU A 197 13.89 -5.36 -10.02
C LEU A 197 13.54 -6.81 -10.33
N VAL A 198 13.58 -7.21 -11.61
CA VAL A 198 13.35 -8.59 -12.05
C VAL A 198 14.39 -9.52 -11.44
N ASP A 199 15.67 -9.17 -11.49
CA ASP A 199 16.75 -10.00 -10.93
C ASP A 199 16.63 -10.23 -9.42
N GLN A 200 16.07 -9.24 -8.70
CA GLN A 200 15.95 -9.28 -7.24
C GLN A 200 14.58 -9.76 -6.73
N ALA A 201 13.64 -10.03 -7.62
CA ALA A 201 12.24 -10.31 -7.26
C ALA A 201 12.06 -11.54 -6.35
N GLU A 202 12.86 -12.60 -6.55
CA GLU A 202 12.76 -13.81 -5.72
C GLU A 202 13.46 -13.65 -4.36
N GLU A 203 14.58 -12.97 -4.28
CA GLU A 203 15.42 -12.91 -3.09
C GLU A 203 14.98 -11.81 -2.11
N THR A 204 14.41 -10.71 -2.61
CA THR A 204 14.01 -9.57 -1.78
C THR A 204 12.69 -9.84 -1.06
N ALA A 205 12.64 -9.49 0.23
CA ALA A 205 11.47 -9.66 1.07
C ALA A 205 10.55 -8.43 1.07
N ILE A 206 11.11 -7.22 0.99
CA ILE A 206 10.36 -5.96 1.08
C ILE A 206 10.75 -5.02 -0.06
N PHE A 207 9.75 -4.55 -0.78
CA PHE A 207 9.87 -3.59 -1.87
C PHE A 207 9.19 -2.28 -1.47
N GLY A 208 9.97 -1.20 -1.35
CA GLY A 208 9.47 0.14 -1.03
C GLY A 208 9.48 1.07 -2.22
N ARG A 209 8.64 2.12 -2.21
CA ARG A 209 8.48 3.11 -3.29
C ARG A 209 8.16 2.49 -4.65
N VAL A 210 7.39 1.41 -4.63
CA VAL A 210 7.02 0.65 -5.82
C VAL A 210 5.93 1.37 -6.59
N SER A 211 6.13 1.60 -7.88
CA SER A 211 5.11 2.13 -8.78
C SER A 211 4.06 1.06 -9.13
N PRO A 212 2.85 1.43 -9.60
CA PRO A 212 1.84 0.47 -10.03
C PRO A 212 2.33 -0.47 -11.14
N HIS A 213 3.17 0.02 -12.07
CA HIS A 213 3.81 -0.77 -13.11
C HIS A 213 4.78 -1.81 -12.51
N GLN A 214 5.64 -1.39 -11.59
CA GLN A 214 6.60 -2.28 -10.93
C GLN A 214 5.91 -3.33 -10.07
N LYS A 215 4.77 -3.02 -9.42
CA LYS A 215 3.95 -4.02 -8.71
C LYS A 215 3.51 -5.15 -9.65
N LYS A 216 3.00 -4.80 -10.84
CA LYS A 216 2.63 -5.77 -11.87
C LYS A 216 3.85 -6.57 -12.32
N LEU A 217 4.96 -5.92 -12.60
CA LEU A 217 6.19 -6.57 -13.06
C LEU A 217 6.71 -7.60 -12.06
N LEU A 218 6.68 -7.29 -10.76
CA LEU A 218 7.05 -8.24 -9.69
C LEU A 218 6.20 -9.52 -9.74
N ILE A 219 4.87 -9.37 -9.86
CA ILE A 219 3.97 -10.53 -9.95
C ILE A 219 4.26 -11.35 -11.21
N GLN A 220 4.46 -10.70 -12.37
CA GLN A 220 4.82 -11.37 -13.62
C GLN A 220 6.13 -12.15 -13.50
N THR A 221 7.14 -11.55 -12.89
CA THR A 221 8.45 -12.17 -12.66
C THR A 221 8.34 -13.42 -11.79
N LEU A 222 7.62 -13.34 -10.67
CA LEU A 222 7.41 -14.48 -9.78
C LEU A 222 6.64 -15.62 -10.49
N LYS A 223 5.64 -15.29 -11.30
CA LYS A 223 4.91 -16.28 -12.11
C LYS A 223 5.80 -16.93 -13.18
N ALA A 224 6.64 -16.13 -13.86
CA ALA A 224 7.61 -16.64 -14.83
C ALA A 224 8.64 -17.58 -14.20
N ALA A 225 8.99 -17.37 -12.92
CA ALA A 225 9.81 -18.27 -12.11
C ALA A 225 9.05 -19.54 -11.63
N GLY A 226 7.80 -19.74 -12.06
CA GLY A 226 6.98 -20.92 -11.73
C GLY A 226 6.32 -20.84 -10.34
N ARG A 227 6.25 -19.66 -9.72
CA ARG A 227 5.56 -19.47 -8.43
C ARG A 227 4.07 -19.23 -8.65
N THR A 228 3.23 -19.87 -7.84
CA THR A 228 1.81 -19.50 -7.73
C THR A 228 1.69 -18.30 -6.81
N THR A 229 1.10 -17.23 -7.31
CA THR A 229 1.07 -15.93 -6.64
C THR A 229 -0.31 -15.58 -6.09
N ALA A 230 -0.36 -15.10 -4.84
CA ALA A 230 -1.50 -14.41 -4.28
C ALA A 230 -1.13 -12.96 -3.99
N MET A 231 -1.96 -12.02 -4.42
CA MET A 231 -1.76 -10.59 -4.17
C MET A 231 -2.88 -10.05 -3.31
N THR A 232 -2.50 -9.39 -2.22
CA THR A 232 -3.45 -8.65 -1.37
C THR A 232 -3.21 -7.16 -1.53
N GLY A 233 -4.27 -6.39 -1.75
CA GLY A 233 -4.21 -4.94 -1.91
C GLY A 233 -5.56 -4.28 -1.63
N ASP A 234 -5.55 -2.95 -1.41
CA ASP A 234 -6.72 -2.15 -1.05
C ASP A 234 -6.93 -0.92 -1.94
N GLY A 235 -5.92 -0.52 -2.69
CA GLY A 235 -5.91 0.72 -3.45
C GLY A 235 -5.94 0.55 -4.97
N VAL A 236 -6.33 1.62 -5.68
CA VAL A 236 -6.32 1.69 -7.16
C VAL A 236 -4.94 1.36 -7.73
N ASN A 237 -3.87 1.70 -7.02
CA ASN A 237 -2.49 1.44 -7.41
C ASN A 237 -2.14 -0.06 -7.45
N ASP A 238 -2.98 -0.92 -6.88
CA ASP A 238 -2.78 -2.37 -6.85
C ASP A 238 -3.51 -3.11 -7.98
N ILE A 239 -4.41 -2.43 -8.72
CA ILE A 239 -5.28 -3.03 -9.74
C ILE A 239 -4.48 -3.86 -10.76
N LEU A 240 -3.36 -3.34 -11.24
CA LEU A 240 -2.55 -4.03 -12.25
C LEU A 240 -1.93 -5.31 -11.70
N ALA A 241 -1.43 -5.28 -10.47
CA ALA A 241 -0.84 -6.44 -9.80
C ALA A 241 -1.91 -7.47 -9.37
N LEU A 242 -3.06 -7.00 -8.87
CA LEU A 242 -4.20 -7.86 -8.51
C LEU A 242 -4.72 -8.65 -9.72
N ARG A 243 -4.81 -8.03 -10.89
CA ARG A 243 -5.21 -8.71 -12.13
C ARG A 243 -4.19 -9.71 -12.63
N GLU A 244 -2.92 -9.48 -12.36
CA GLU A 244 -1.84 -10.36 -12.82
C GLU A 244 -1.68 -11.58 -11.94
N ALA A 245 -1.97 -11.48 -10.65
CA ALA A 245 -1.84 -12.56 -9.68
C ALA A 245 -2.78 -13.74 -9.98
N ASP A 246 -2.39 -14.95 -9.58
CA ASP A 246 -3.23 -16.16 -9.72
C ASP A 246 -4.42 -16.13 -8.74
N CYS A 247 -4.25 -15.47 -7.61
CA CYS A 247 -5.32 -15.21 -6.64
C CYS A 247 -5.21 -13.76 -6.14
N SER A 248 -6.28 -13.00 -6.24
CA SER A 248 -6.36 -11.64 -5.73
C SER A 248 -7.32 -11.55 -4.55
N ILE A 249 -6.85 -10.95 -3.45
CA ILE A 249 -7.58 -10.79 -2.20
C ILE A 249 -7.66 -9.29 -1.89
N VAL A 250 -8.84 -8.75 -1.63
CA VAL A 250 -9.01 -7.33 -1.33
C VAL A 250 -9.86 -7.11 -0.09
N MET A 251 -9.68 -5.96 0.55
CA MET A 251 -10.47 -5.52 1.69
C MET A 251 -11.80 -4.92 1.21
N ALA A 252 -12.90 -5.16 1.94
CA ALA A 252 -14.21 -4.59 1.60
C ALA A 252 -14.23 -3.05 1.71
N GLU A 253 -13.43 -2.48 2.63
CA GLU A 253 -13.25 -1.04 2.78
C GLU A 253 -12.32 -0.41 1.73
N GLY A 254 -11.65 -1.23 0.92
CA GLY A 254 -10.78 -0.79 -0.17
C GLY A 254 -11.56 -0.14 -1.33
N ASP A 255 -10.82 0.31 -2.34
CA ASP A 255 -11.40 0.99 -3.50
C ASP A 255 -12.44 0.10 -4.22
N PRO A 256 -13.59 0.63 -4.64
CA PRO A 256 -14.61 -0.12 -5.37
C PRO A 256 -14.09 -0.81 -6.63
N ALA A 257 -13.12 -0.23 -7.34
CA ALA A 257 -12.56 -0.82 -8.55
C ALA A 257 -11.73 -2.08 -8.26
N THR A 258 -11.02 -2.13 -7.12
CA THR A 258 -10.28 -3.34 -6.71
C THR A 258 -11.22 -4.47 -6.38
N ARG A 259 -12.35 -4.20 -5.73
CA ARG A 259 -13.37 -5.21 -5.39
C ARG A 259 -14.00 -5.87 -6.62
N GLN A 260 -14.16 -5.14 -7.71
CA GLN A 260 -14.76 -5.68 -8.95
C GLN A 260 -13.85 -6.67 -9.68
N ILE A 261 -12.55 -6.59 -9.45
CA ILE A 261 -11.56 -7.43 -10.15
C ILE A 261 -11.00 -8.56 -9.29
N ALA A 262 -11.25 -8.52 -7.98
CA ALA A 262 -10.71 -9.49 -7.04
C ALA A 262 -11.40 -10.85 -7.11
N ASN A 263 -10.63 -11.91 -6.85
CA ASN A 263 -11.19 -13.26 -6.70
C ASN A 263 -11.87 -13.43 -5.34
N ILE A 264 -11.34 -12.76 -4.31
CA ILE A 264 -11.82 -12.85 -2.93
C ILE A 264 -11.93 -11.45 -2.34
N VAL A 265 -13.03 -11.16 -1.64
CA VAL A 265 -13.24 -9.93 -0.89
C VAL A 265 -13.41 -10.26 0.59
N LEU A 266 -12.54 -9.71 1.45
CA LEU A 266 -12.63 -9.84 2.89
C LEU A 266 -13.67 -8.86 3.41
N LEU A 267 -14.86 -9.37 3.78
CA LEU A 267 -15.99 -8.52 4.17
C LEU A 267 -15.74 -7.75 5.47
N ASN A 268 -14.98 -8.34 6.39
CA ASN A 268 -14.59 -7.70 7.64
C ASN A 268 -13.38 -6.77 7.47
N SER A 269 -12.82 -6.68 6.26
CA SER A 269 -11.57 -5.97 5.97
C SER A 269 -10.43 -6.36 6.93
N ASP A 270 -10.42 -7.64 7.37
CA ASP A 270 -9.43 -8.14 8.31
C ASP A 270 -8.50 -9.16 7.64
N PHE A 271 -7.20 -8.84 7.63
CA PHE A 271 -6.15 -9.71 7.13
C PHE A 271 -6.07 -11.05 7.90
N ASN A 272 -6.55 -11.08 9.14
CA ASN A 272 -6.56 -12.28 9.97
C ASN A 272 -7.53 -13.37 9.47
N ASP A 273 -8.40 -13.05 8.52
CA ASP A 273 -9.28 -14.04 7.87
C ASP A 273 -8.55 -14.87 6.79
N VAL A 274 -7.36 -14.47 6.35
CA VAL A 274 -6.60 -15.17 5.28
C VAL A 274 -6.23 -16.61 5.65
N PRO A 275 -5.83 -16.95 6.89
CA PRO A 275 -5.64 -18.34 7.30
C PRO A 275 -6.86 -19.24 7.11
N GLU A 276 -8.06 -18.73 7.38
CA GLU A 276 -9.31 -19.49 7.22
C GLU A 276 -9.59 -19.76 5.74
N ILE A 277 -9.35 -18.78 4.86
CA ILE A 277 -9.45 -18.95 3.41
C ILE A 277 -8.52 -20.06 2.92
N LEU A 278 -7.27 -20.06 3.37
CA LEU A 278 -6.31 -21.10 3.00
C LEU A 278 -6.75 -22.49 3.50
N PHE A 279 -7.29 -22.56 4.73
CA PHE A 279 -7.81 -23.79 5.31
C PHE A 279 -9.00 -24.32 4.50
N GLU A 280 -9.99 -23.48 4.18
CA GLU A 280 -11.15 -23.85 3.39
C GLU A 280 -10.76 -24.24 1.96
N GLY A 281 -9.86 -23.53 1.32
CA GLY A 281 -9.33 -23.89 0.00
C GLY A 281 -8.71 -25.29 0.00
N ARG A 282 -7.89 -25.62 1.00
CA ARG A 282 -7.31 -26.96 1.16
C ARG A 282 -8.38 -28.03 1.42
N ARG A 283 -9.39 -27.71 2.21
CA ARG A 283 -10.52 -28.61 2.49
C ARG A 283 -11.26 -28.96 1.20
N VAL A 284 -11.52 -27.96 0.36
CA VAL A 284 -12.17 -28.17 -0.94
C VAL A 284 -11.32 -29.07 -1.86
N VAL A 285 -10.02 -28.77 -2.00
CA VAL A 285 -9.10 -29.57 -2.81
C VAL A 285 -9.04 -31.01 -2.30
N ASN A 286 -8.93 -31.22 -1.00
CA ASN A 286 -8.91 -32.56 -0.39
C ASN A 286 -10.22 -33.31 -0.61
N ASN A 287 -11.38 -32.63 -0.52
CA ASN A 287 -12.68 -33.24 -0.78
C ASN A 287 -12.82 -33.65 -2.25
N ILE A 288 -12.41 -32.79 -3.19
CA ILE A 288 -12.38 -33.13 -4.62
C ILE A 288 -11.47 -34.34 -4.85
N GLY A 289 -10.26 -34.34 -4.26
CA GLY A 289 -9.32 -35.44 -4.38
C GLY A 289 -9.83 -36.77 -3.80
N ARG A 290 -10.72 -36.73 -2.81
CA ARG A 290 -11.37 -37.94 -2.27
C ARG A 290 -12.55 -38.43 -3.10
N ILE A 291 -13.30 -37.50 -3.69
CA ILE A 291 -14.51 -37.84 -4.48
C ILE A 291 -14.17 -38.25 -5.89
N ALA A 292 -13.18 -37.62 -6.52
CA ALA A 292 -12.79 -37.91 -7.90
C ALA A 292 -12.45 -39.39 -8.14
N PRO A 293 -11.69 -40.10 -7.29
CA PRO A 293 -11.43 -41.54 -7.45
C PRO A 293 -12.68 -42.39 -7.46
N ILE A 294 -13.74 -42.03 -6.73
CA ILE A 294 -15.02 -42.78 -6.70
C ILE A 294 -15.67 -42.74 -8.07
N PHE A 295 -15.66 -41.58 -8.73
CA PHE A 295 -16.19 -41.47 -10.11
C PHE A 295 -15.34 -42.29 -11.11
N PHE A 296 -14.02 -42.23 -10.99
CA PHE A 296 -13.11 -43.00 -11.84
C PHE A 296 -13.31 -44.51 -11.63
N ILE A 297 -13.42 -45.01 -10.40
CA ILE A 297 -13.67 -46.41 -10.09
C ILE A 297 -14.99 -46.86 -10.72
N LYS A 298 -16.06 -46.07 -10.57
CA LYS A 298 -17.36 -46.36 -11.19
C LYS A 298 -17.25 -46.47 -12.71
N THR A 299 -16.58 -45.52 -13.36
CA THR A 299 -16.41 -45.50 -14.81
C THR A 299 -15.59 -46.70 -15.31
N ILE A 300 -14.45 -46.98 -14.64
CA ILE A 300 -13.59 -48.13 -14.97
C ILE A 300 -14.36 -49.44 -14.76
N TYR A 301 -15.06 -49.60 -13.66
CA TYR A 301 -15.88 -50.77 -13.37
C TYR A 301 -16.96 -50.99 -14.46
N SER A 302 -17.70 -49.96 -14.84
CA SER A 302 -18.73 -50.04 -15.85
C SER A 302 -18.15 -50.42 -17.24
N PHE A 303 -16.98 -49.84 -17.57
CA PHE A 303 -16.26 -50.17 -18.80
C PHE A 303 -15.80 -51.64 -18.83
N LEU A 304 -15.16 -52.09 -17.73
CA LEU A 304 -14.71 -53.50 -17.62
C LEU A 304 -15.89 -54.49 -17.68
N LEU A 305 -17.00 -54.14 -17.01
CA LEU A 305 -18.20 -54.96 -17.05
C LEU A 305 -18.74 -55.06 -18.47
N ALA A 306 -18.81 -53.96 -19.22
CA ALA A 306 -19.25 -53.94 -20.60
C ALA A 306 -18.34 -54.84 -21.51
N VAL A 307 -17.02 -54.74 -21.33
CA VAL A 307 -16.04 -55.56 -22.06
C VAL A 307 -16.23 -57.03 -21.74
N ILE A 308 -16.41 -57.39 -20.46
CA ILE A 308 -16.66 -58.80 -20.06
C ILE A 308 -17.96 -59.29 -20.64
N CYS A 309 -19.05 -58.53 -20.61
CA CYS A 309 -20.33 -58.90 -21.20
C CYS A 309 -20.21 -59.15 -22.71
N ILE A 310 -19.49 -58.30 -23.44
CA ILE A 310 -19.25 -58.50 -24.89
C ILE A 310 -18.43 -59.75 -25.13
N ALA A 311 -17.35 -59.95 -24.38
CA ALA A 311 -16.49 -61.12 -24.52
C ALA A 311 -17.16 -62.45 -24.15
N SER A 312 -18.11 -62.42 -23.22
CA SER A 312 -18.86 -63.57 -22.78
C SER A 312 -20.06 -63.87 -23.65
N ALA A 313 -20.48 -62.91 -24.49
CA ALA A 313 -21.55 -63.09 -25.46
C ALA A 313 -21.07 -63.64 -26.85
N LEU A 314 -19.75 -63.76 -27.00
CA LEU A 314 -19.07 -64.40 -28.11
C LEU A 314 -18.75 -65.86 -27.77
#